data_6c3d0e6326384dba936669737941a567
#
_entry.id   6c3d0e6326384dba936669737941a567
#
_cell.length_a   1.000
_cell.length_b   1.000
_cell.length_c   1.000
_cell.angle_alpha   90.00
_cell.angle_beta   90.00
_cell.angle_gamma   90.00
#
_symmetry.space_group_name_H-M   'P 1'
#
loop_
_entity.id
_entity.type
_entity.pdbx_description
1 polymer ?
#
loop_
_entity_poly.entity_id
_entity_poly.type
_entity_poly.pdbx_seq_one_letter_code
_entity_poly.pdbx_strand_id
1 'polypeptide(L)'
;KISQEIQKSGARLLMLWQMRVDPANQFIKQIIDEERLGQLLHFRRRHCLSTHRWPDFQQSWHVSRQLNLGMWADDAAHPIDLMRWLFGSPKTLYADIDTLVNPEVPDDNGIAIFRYDSGLFAEIQCSFTSDFGETTTELVGTNGMLIQYYGDAPSCNQSEKLSYGLKWKIFEDEKWRKAEVVTPENHAFRIKALAPKILEFATGAYEPPSADEYLDSLKMTLLCYESSLQKKQIVLRDYAN
;
A
#
# COMPACT_ATOMS: atom_id res chain seq x y z
N LYS A 1 -9.81 -15.72 14.86
CA LYS A 1 -9.13 -16.19 16.10
C LYS A 1 -8.40 -15.03 16.81
N ILE A 2 -7.46 -14.32 16.16
CA ILE A 2 -6.68 -13.24 16.81
C ILE A 2 -7.60 -12.17 17.39
N SER A 3 -8.54 -11.61 16.62
CA SER A 3 -9.50 -10.59 17.10
C SER A 3 -10.30 -11.10 18.31
N GLN A 4 -10.78 -12.33 18.27
CA GLN A 4 -11.54 -12.93 19.40
C GLN A 4 -10.67 -13.09 20.65
N GLU A 5 -9.40 -13.45 20.51
CA GLU A 5 -8.50 -13.57 21.67
C GLU A 5 -8.13 -12.20 22.25
N ILE A 6 -7.96 -11.19 21.41
CA ILE A 6 -7.74 -9.79 21.84
C ILE A 6 -8.96 -9.29 22.61
N GLN A 7 -10.18 -9.50 22.09
CA GLN A 7 -11.41 -9.11 22.77
C GLN A 7 -11.58 -9.81 24.12
N LYS A 8 -11.27 -11.11 24.20
CA LYS A 8 -11.38 -11.88 25.45
C LYS A 8 -10.33 -11.51 26.49
N SER A 9 -9.10 -11.26 26.06
CA SER A 9 -7.98 -11.00 26.96
C SER A 9 -7.86 -9.52 27.36
N GLY A 10 -8.53 -8.60 26.65
CA GLY A 10 -8.31 -7.17 26.78
C GLY A 10 -6.93 -6.73 26.31
N ALA A 11 -6.21 -7.58 25.56
CA ALA A 11 -4.90 -7.26 25.03
C ALA A 11 -4.95 -6.14 23.98
N ARG A 12 -3.89 -5.35 23.90
CA ARG A 12 -3.73 -4.32 22.86
C ARG A 12 -2.94 -4.89 21.70
N LEU A 13 -3.28 -4.50 20.48
CA LEU A 13 -2.60 -4.91 19.26
C LEU A 13 -2.08 -3.68 18.51
N LEU A 14 -0.82 -3.67 18.15
CA LEU A 14 -0.25 -2.72 17.20
C LEU A 14 0.20 -3.45 15.93
N MET A 15 -0.39 -3.12 14.80
CA MET A 15 0.10 -3.54 13.49
C MET A 15 1.16 -2.55 12.98
N LEU A 16 2.29 -3.08 12.54
CA LEU A 16 3.44 -2.27 12.10
C LEU A 16 3.35 -1.94 10.60
N TRP A 17 2.32 -1.18 10.24
CA TRP A 17 2.12 -0.69 8.86
C TRP A 17 3.09 0.47 8.56
N GLN A 18 4.29 0.14 8.07
CA GLN A 18 5.36 1.12 7.85
C GLN A 18 5.01 2.22 6.84
N MET A 19 4.09 2.00 5.92
CA MET A 19 3.66 3.03 4.98
C MET A 19 2.87 4.15 5.66
N ARG A 20 2.18 3.88 6.76
CA ARG A 20 1.42 4.90 7.51
C ARG A 20 2.32 5.89 8.26
N VAL A 21 3.58 5.53 8.57
CA VAL A 21 4.55 6.39 9.25
C VAL A 21 5.56 7.02 8.29
N ASP A 22 5.49 6.71 7.01
CA ASP A 22 6.33 7.33 5.99
C ASP A 22 5.96 8.82 5.83
N PRO A 23 6.92 9.76 5.97
CA PRO A 23 6.62 11.20 5.93
C PRO A 23 5.94 11.66 4.64
N ALA A 24 6.25 11.05 3.50
CA ALA A 24 5.58 11.40 2.26
C ALA A 24 4.13 10.93 2.21
N ASN A 25 3.83 9.72 2.73
CA ASN A 25 2.44 9.24 2.83
C ASN A 25 1.64 10.05 3.85
N GLN A 26 2.29 10.51 4.94
CA GLN A 26 1.67 11.44 5.89
C GLN A 26 1.34 12.79 5.24
N PHE A 27 2.24 13.30 4.40
CA PHE A 27 1.97 14.51 3.63
C PHE A 27 0.82 14.32 2.63
N ILE A 28 0.76 13.16 1.94
CA ILE A 28 -0.37 12.82 1.07
C ILE A 28 -1.69 12.84 1.87
N LYS A 29 -1.70 12.21 3.05
CA LYS A 29 -2.87 12.20 3.94
C LYS A 29 -3.30 13.61 4.31
N GLN A 30 -2.34 14.48 4.67
CA GLN A 30 -2.62 15.88 4.98
C GLN A 30 -3.26 16.62 3.78
N ILE A 31 -2.72 16.46 2.55
CA ILE A 31 -3.29 17.09 1.34
C ILE A 31 -4.73 16.62 1.09
N ILE A 32 -5.03 15.36 1.39
CA ILE A 32 -6.38 14.78 1.28
C ILE A 32 -7.30 15.38 2.34
N ASP A 33 -6.88 15.37 3.61
CA ASP A 33 -7.68 15.86 4.74
C ASP A 33 -7.98 17.37 4.66
N GLU A 34 -7.06 18.12 4.06
CA GLU A 34 -7.23 19.57 3.78
C GLU A 34 -8.00 19.84 2.46
N GLU A 35 -8.49 18.78 1.78
CA GLU A 35 -9.26 18.86 0.51
C GLU A 35 -8.59 19.71 -0.59
N ARG A 36 -7.24 19.82 -0.57
CA ARG A 36 -6.49 20.72 -1.47
C ARG A 36 -6.68 20.36 -2.96
N LEU A 37 -6.87 19.08 -3.27
CA LEU A 37 -7.07 18.62 -4.63
C LEU A 37 -8.56 18.61 -5.05
N GLY A 38 -9.46 19.10 -4.19
CA GLY A 38 -10.90 19.00 -4.40
C GLY A 38 -11.42 17.57 -4.31
N GLN A 39 -12.51 17.26 -5.04
CA GLN A 39 -13.03 15.89 -5.10
C GLN A 39 -12.01 14.97 -5.76
N LEU A 40 -11.66 13.87 -5.09
CA LEU A 40 -10.70 12.91 -5.61
C LEU A 40 -11.34 12.05 -6.71
N LEU A 41 -10.64 11.89 -7.83
CA LEU A 41 -11.09 11.19 -9.01
C LEU A 41 -10.35 9.89 -9.24
N HIS A 42 -9.02 9.92 -9.09
CA HIS A 42 -8.16 8.79 -9.39
C HIS A 42 -6.99 8.70 -8.42
N PHE A 43 -6.75 7.51 -7.90
CA PHE A 43 -5.56 7.13 -7.16
C PHE A 43 -4.90 5.96 -7.87
N ARG A 44 -3.60 6.03 -8.09
CA ARG A 44 -2.81 4.95 -8.68
C ARG A 44 -1.57 4.72 -7.84
N ARG A 45 -1.35 3.48 -7.43
CA ARG A 45 -0.13 3.06 -6.75
C ARG A 45 0.52 1.91 -7.50
N ARG A 46 1.76 2.13 -7.94
CA ARG A 46 2.63 1.05 -8.40
C ARG A 46 3.57 0.67 -7.27
N HIS A 47 3.66 -0.61 -7.00
CA HIS A 47 4.55 -1.22 -6.02
C HIS A 47 5.31 -2.35 -6.70
N CYS A 48 6.17 -1.96 -7.65
CA CYS A 48 6.85 -2.87 -8.56
C CYS A 48 8.30 -3.00 -8.13
N LEU A 49 8.70 -4.21 -7.76
CA LEU A 49 10.00 -4.53 -7.20
C LEU A 49 10.74 -5.54 -8.07
N SER A 50 12.06 -5.61 -7.89
CA SER A 50 12.92 -6.64 -8.52
C SER A 50 13.30 -7.75 -7.54
N THR A 51 12.38 -8.15 -6.68
CA THR A 51 12.59 -9.11 -5.59
C THR A 51 13.17 -10.44 -6.09
N HIS A 52 12.74 -10.89 -7.28
CA HIS A 52 13.26 -12.10 -7.91
C HIS A 52 14.77 -12.03 -8.25
N ARG A 53 15.38 -10.84 -8.23
CA ARG A 53 16.84 -10.66 -8.41
C ARG A 53 17.63 -10.73 -7.13
N TRP A 54 17.00 -10.86 -5.98
CA TRP A 54 17.76 -11.03 -4.73
C TRP A 54 18.60 -12.29 -4.77
N PRO A 55 19.86 -12.27 -4.27
CA PRO A 55 20.79 -13.39 -4.39
C PRO A 55 20.23 -14.72 -3.90
N ASP A 56 19.50 -14.72 -2.78
CA ASP A 56 18.97 -15.94 -2.15
C ASP A 56 17.45 -16.07 -2.31
N PHE A 57 16.86 -15.41 -3.31
CA PHE A 57 15.39 -15.38 -3.50
C PHE A 57 14.81 -16.79 -3.60
N GLN A 58 15.45 -17.69 -4.38
CA GLN A 58 14.97 -19.06 -4.60
C GLN A 58 15.01 -19.94 -3.33
N GLN A 59 15.82 -19.57 -2.33
CA GLN A 59 15.88 -20.24 -1.03
C GLN A 59 15.04 -19.53 0.04
N SER A 60 14.42 -18.41 -0.31
CA SER A 60 13.66 -17.60 0.62
C SER A 60 12.26 -18.17 0.84
N TRP A 61 11.62 -17.71 1.91
CA TRP A 61 10.23 -18.08 2.22
C TRP A 61 9.23 -17.56 1.16
N HIS A 62 9.62 -16.58 0.33
CA HIS A 62 8.76 -16.00 -0.71
C HIS A 62 8.33 -17.03 -1.76
N VAL A 63 9.16 -18.03 -2.06
CA VAL A 63 8.86 -19.10 -3.03
C VAL A 63 8.10 -20.28 -2.40
N SER A 64 7.98 -20.30 -1.08
CA SER A 64 7.36 -21.42 -0.36
C SER A 64 5.84 -21.26 -0.30
N ARG A 65 5.10 -22.07 -1.05
CA ARG A 65 3.61 -22.11 -0.99
C ARG A 65 3.07 -22.47 0.40
N GLN A 66 3.89 -23.02 1.30
CA GLN A 66 3.49 -23.34 2.67
C GLN A 66 3.63 -22.13 3.61
N LEU A 67 4.55 -21.22 3.32
CA LEU A 67 4.88 -20.07 4.17
C LEU A 67 4.33 -18.76 3.63
N ASN A 68 4.07 -18.68 2.32
CA ASN A 68 3.61 -17.49 1.63
C ASN A 68 2.46 -17.82 0.67
N LEU A 69 1.39 -17.02 0.70
CA LEU A 69 0.30 -17.14 -0.26
C LEU A 69 0.68 -16.62 -1.65
N GLY A 70 1.67 -15.74 -1.73
CA GLY A 70 2.17 -15.13 -2.95
C GLY A 70 2.59 -13.67 -2.73
N MET A 71 3.14 -13.06 -3.78
CA MET A 71 3.54 -11.66 -3.81
C MET A 71 2.37 -10.72 -3.42
N TRP A 72 1.17 -11.05 -3.86
CA TRP A 72 0.01 -10.20 -3.58
C TRP A 72 -0.33 -10.17 -2.09
N ALA A 73 -0.30 -11.30 -1.40
CA ALA A 73 -0.55 -11.35 0.04
C ALA A 73 0.60 -10.73 0.86
N ASP A 74 1.82 -10.83 0.36
CA ASP A 74 3.03 -10.31 0.99
C ASP A 74 3.16 -8.81 0.77
N ASP A 75 3.41 -8.39 -0.46
CA ASP A 75 3.77 -7.02 -0.80
C ASP A 75 2.57 -6.13 -1.13
N ALA A 76 1.55 -6.62 -1.85
CA ALA A 76 0.39 -5.81 -2.18
C ALA A 76 -0.48 -5.47 -0.96
N ALA A 77 -0.37 -6.23 0.13
CA ALA A 77 -0.99 -5.90 1.41
C ALA A 77 -0.60 -4.50 1.91
N HIS A 78 0.64 -4.05 1.66
CA HIS A 78 1.12 -2.74 2.07
C HIS A 78 0.43 -1.57 1.34
N PRO A 79 0.40 -1.51 -0.01
CA PRO A 79 -0.34 -0.46 -0.71
C PRO A 79 -1.86 -0.57 -0.55
N ILE A 80 -2.43 -1.77 -0.33
CA ILE A 80 -3.85 -1.94 0.00
C ILE A 80 -4.17 -1.31 1.36
N ASP A 81 -3.34 -1.55 2.37
CA ASP A 81 -3.50 -0.89 3.67
C ASP A 81 -3.32 0.63 3.58
N LEU A 82 -2.32 1.11 2.84
CA LEU A 82 -2.13 2.54 2.59
C LEU A 82 -3.37 3.15 1.95
N MET A 83 -3.90 2.56 0.88
CA MET A 83 -5.10 3.02 0.19
C MET A 83 -6.30 3.08 1.14
N ARG A 84 -6.48 2.04 1.95
CA ARG A 84 -7.56 1.98 2.94
C ARG A 84 -7.39 3.04 4.04
N TRP A 85 -6.17 3.28 4.50
CA TRP A 85 -5.88 4.34 5.46
C TRP A 85 -6.15 5.75 4.91
N LEU A 86 -5.91 5.96 3.60
CA LEU A 86 -6.16 7.25 2.95
C LEU A 86 -7.65 7.49 2.67
N PHE A 87 -8.41 6.48 2.24
CA PHE A 87 -9.74 6.65 1.64
C PHE A 87 -10.85 5.83 2.32
N GLY A 88 -10.53 4.99 3.30
CA GLY A 88 -11.48 4.05 3.88
C GLY A 88 -11.72 2.81 3.01
N SER A 89 -12.85 2.14 3.23
CA SER A 89 -13.20 0.92 2.50
C SER A 89 -13.86 1.23 1.16
N PRO A 90 -13.45 0.58 0.07
CA PRO A 90 -14.10 0.72 -1.23
C PRO A 90 -15.44 -0.01 -1.25
N LYS A 91 -16.28 0.30 -2.23
CA LYS A 91 -17.55 -0.38 -2.51
C LYS A 91 -17.36 -1.71 -3.22
N THR A 92 -16.51 -1.70 -4.25
CA THR A 92 -16.23 -2.88 -5.06
C THR A 92 -14.75 -2.96 -5.40
N LEU A 93 -14.29 -4.18 -5.69
CA LEU A 93 -12.98 -4.43 -6.26
C LEU A 93 -13.04 -5.44 -7.42
N TYR A 94 -12.06 -5.34 -8.33
CA TYR A 94 -11.73 -6.34 -9.33
C TYR A 94 -10.21 -6.50 -9.35
N ALA A 95 -9.73 -7.73 -9.39
CA ALA A 95 -8.29 -8.02 -9.45
C ALA A 95 -7.96 -9.10 -10.47
N ASP A 96 -6.76 -9.01 -11.03
CA ASP A 96 -6.12 -10.05 -11.83
C ASP A 96 -4.71 -10.28 -11.28
N ILE A 97 -4.46 -11.49 -10.79
CA ILE A 97 -3.23 -11.89 -10.09
C ILE A 97 -2.77 -13.18 -10.71
N ASP A 98 -1.50 -13.26 -11.10
CA ASP A 98 -0.97 -14.43 -11.79
C ASP A 98 0.54 -14.59 -11.57
N THR A 99 1.05 -15.75 -11.94
CA THR A 99 2.47 -16.05 -12.06
C THR A 99 2.90 -15.90 -13.51
N LEU A 100 3.56 -14.79 -13.83
CA LEU A 100 3.93 -14.47 -15.23
C LEU A 100 5.37 -14.85 -15.57
N VAL A 101 6.28 -14.83 -14.61
CA VAL A 101 7.72 -14.96 -14.86
C VAL A 101 8.33 -16.12 -14.09
N ASN A 102 8.10 -16.23 -12.80
CA ASN A 102 8.74 -17.25 -11.95
C ASN A 102 7.73 -18.32 -11.50
N PRO A 103 7.70 -19.51 -12.13
CA PRO A 103 6.72 -20.55 -11.82
C PRO A 103 6.85 -21.15 -10.41
N GLU A 104 7.93 -20.87 -9.69
CA GLU A 104 8.15 -21.38 -8.34
C GLU A 104 7.43 -20.57 -7.27
N VAL A 105 7.09 -19.30 -7.53
CA VAL A 105 6.30 -18.49 -6.61
C VAL A 105 4.80 -18.73 -6.80
N PRO A 106 3.98 -18.57 -5.76
CA PRO A 106 2.52 -18.69 -5.88
C PRO A 106 1.90 -17.70 -6.86
N ASP A 107 2.32 -16.44 -6.82
CA ASP A 107 2.08 -15.38 -7.79
C ASP A 107 3.23 -14.35 -7.74
N ASP A 108 3.48 -13.65 -8.85
CA ASP A 108 4.57 -12.69 -8.98
C ASP A 108 4.17 -11.35 -9.62
N ASN A 109 2.95 -11.24 -10.14
CA ASN A 109 2.39 -10.04 -10.73
C ASN A 109 0.90 -9.93 -10.44
N GLY A 110 0.41 -8.71 -10.27
CA GLY A 110 -1.01 -8.47 -10.07
C GLY A 110 -1.40 -7.01 -10.19
N ILE A 111 -2.67 -6.81 -10.52
CA ILE A 111 -3.32 -5.50 -10.57
C ILE A 111 -4.72 -5.61 -9.96
N ALA A 112 -5.12 -4.58 -9.22
CA ALA A 112 -6.49 -4.47 -8.71
C ALA A 112 -7.04 -3.06 -8.89
N ILE A 113 -8.34 -2.97 -9.16
CA ILE A 113 -9.11 -1.73 -9.27
C ILE A 113 -10.17 -1.73 -8.18
N PHE A 114 -10.28 -0.62 -7.47
CA PHE A 114 -11.21 -0.39 -6.39
C PHE A 114 -12.11 0.79 -6.71
N ARG A 115 -13.41 0.66 -6.42
CA ARG A 115 -14.39 1.73 -6.62
C ARG A 115 -14.98 2.17 -5.29
N TYR A 116 -15.06 3.47 -5.10
CA TYR A 116 -15.63 4.11 -3.92
C TYR A 116 -16.99 4.74 -4.22
N ASP A 117 -17.84 4.88 -3.23
CA ASP A 117 -19.13 5.57 -3.37
C ASP A 117 -18.96 7.07 -3.69
N SER A 118 -17.82 7.66 -3.29
CA SER A 118 -17.44 9.04 -3.66
C SER A 118 -17.18 9.25 -5.16
N GLY A 119 -17.11 8.15 -5.94
CA GLY A 119 -16.74 8.20 -7.36
C GLY A 119 -15.24 7.95 -7.61
N LEU A 120 -14.39 7.92 -6.56
CA LEU A 120 -12.97 7.65 -6.69
C LEU A 120 -12.72 6.27 -7.32
N PHE A 121 -11.81 6.22 -8.31
CA PHE A 121 -11.13 5.03 -8.77
C PHE A 121 -9.78 4.90 -8.08
N ALA A 122 -9.48 3.75 -7.49
CA ALA A 122 -8.14 3.44 -7.03
C ALA A 122 -7.59 2.22 -7.76
N GLU A 123 -6.33 2.27 -8.15
CA GLU A 123 -5.58 1.21 -8.83
C GLU A 123 -4.34 0.87 -8.02
N ILE A 124 -4.10 -0.41 -7.80
CA ILE A 124 -2.88 -0.94 -7.21
C ILE A 124 -2.28 -1.96 -8.17
N GLN A 125 -1.02 -1.74 -8.58
CA GLN A 125 -0.21 -2.70 -9.30
C GLN A 125 0.95 -3.15 -8.41
N CYS A 126 1.16 -4.46 -8.29
CA CYS A 126 2.27 -5.03 -7.56
C CYS A 126 3.00 -6.06 -8.42
N SER A 127 4.35 -6.11 -8.29
CA SER A 127 5.20 -7.04 -9.04
C SER A 127 6.48 -7.35 -8.28
N PHE A 128 6.91 -8.62 -8.32
CA PHE A 128 8.23 -9.06 -7.88
C PHE A 128 9.27 -9.12 -9.01
N THR A 129 8.82 -8.97 -10.25
CA THR A 129 9.61 -9.26 -11.45
C THR A 129 9.91 -8.01 -12.31
N SER A 130 9.73 -6.84 -11.73
CA SER A 130 10.01 -5.58 -12.39
C SER A 130 11.48 -5.17 -12.20
N ASP A 131 12.33 -5.53 -13.16
CA ASP A 131 13.78 -5.27 -13.07
C ASP A 131 14.14 -3.78 -12.98
N PHE A 132 13.30 -2.93 -13.54
CA PHE A 132 13.40 -1.48 -13.48
C PHE A 132 12.22 -0.92 -12.68
N GLY A 133 11.97 -1.56 -11.54
CA GLY A 133 10.79 -1.35 -10.76
C GLY A 133 10.61 0.06 -10.25
N GLU A 134 9.38 0.49 -10.21
CA GLU A 134 8.98 1.79 -9.71
C GLU A 134 8.00 1.65 -8.56
N THR A 135 8.25 2.42 -7.52
CA THR A 135 7.26 2.66 -6.48
C THR A 135 6.75 4.10 -6.62
N THR A 136 5.58 4.25 -7.21
CA THR A 136 4.98 5.57 -7.49
C THR A 136 3.57 5.66 -6.96
N THR A 137 3.17 6.89 -6.61
CA THR A 137 1.78 7.23 -6.29
C THR A 137 1.35 8.43 -7.12
N GLU A 138 0.21 8.33 -7.77
CA GLU A 138 -0.47 9.45 -8.43
C GLU A 138 -1.83 9.64 -7.78
N LEU A 139 -2.18 10.88 -7.47
CA LEU A 139 -3.50 11.26 -6.94
C LEU A 139 -4.02 12.45 -7.74
N VAL A 140 -5.17 12.27 -8.36
CA VAL A 140 -5.83 13.28 -9.19
C VAL A 140 -7.15 13.67 -8.56
N GLY A 141 -7.38 14.97 -8.43
CA GLY A 141 -8.63 15.54 -7.99
C GLY A 141 -9.16 16.61 -8.96
N THR A 142 -10.34 17.14 -8.68
CA THR A 142 -10.97 18.17 -9.52
C THR A 142 -10.23 19.51 -9.47
N ASN A 143 -9.38 19.76 -8.48
CA ASN A 143 -8.63 21.01 -8.30
C ASN A 143 -7.13 20.86 -8.50
N GLY A 144 -6.61 19.65 -8.73
CA GLY A 144 -5.17 19.47 -8.88
C GLY A 144 -4.74 18.02 -8.87
N MET A 145 -3.42 17.82 -8.82
CA MET A 145 -2.84 16.48 -8.73
C MET A 145 -1.56 16.45 -7.90
N LEU A 146 -1.21 15.25 -7.45
CA LEU A 146 -0.01 14.94 -6.70
C LEU A 146 0.68 13.73 -7.31
N ILE A 147 2.02 13.77 -7.36
CA ILE A 147 2.86 12.65 -7.80
C ILE A 147 3.93 12.42 -6.73
N GLN A 148 3.99 11.19 -6.23
CA GLN A 148 5.06 10.70 -5.40
C GLN A 148 5.89 9.71 -6.20
N TYR A 149 7.19 9.85 -6.14
CA TYR A 149 8.12 8.95 -6.77
C TYR A 149 9.24 8.60 -5.80
N TYR A 150 9.36 7.32 -5.49
CA TYR A 150 10.52 6.80 -4.80
C TYR A 150 11.43 6.16 -5.83
N GLY A 151 12.42 6.92 -6.28
CA GLY A 151 13.44 6.47 -7.21
C GLY A 151 14.23 5.25 -6.75
N ASP A 152 14.10 4.89 -5.49
CA ASP A 152 14.84 3.84 -4.80
C ASP A 152 13.96 3.18 -3.74
N ALA A 153 12.85 2.57 -4.10
CA ALA A 153 12.28 1.63 -3.14
C ALA A 153 13.40 0.63 -2.77
N PRO A 154 13.53 0.25 -1.50
CA PRO A 154 14.66 -0.55 -1.01
C PRO A 154 14.91 -1.87 -1.75
N SER A 155 13.93 -2.32 -2.49
CA SER A 155 13.97 -3.54 -3.29
C SER A 155 14.02 -3.27 -4.80
N CYS A 156 14.12 -1.99 -5.22
CA CYS A 156 14.23 -1.61 -6.62
C CYS A 156 15.67 -1.29 -6.98
N ASN A 157 16.12 -1.81 -8.10
CA ASN A 157 17.43 -1.49 -8.69
C ASN A 157 17.33 -0.21 -9.55
N GLN A 158 17.00 0.91 -8.94
CA GLN A 158 16.93 2.16 -9.70
C GLN A 158 18.27 2.88 -9.72
N SER A 159 18.63 3.33 -10.90
CA SER A 159 19.89 4.03 -11.16
C SER A 159 19.80 5.55 -11.07
N GLU A 160 18.61 6.13 -11.12
CA GLU A 160 18.43 7.58 -11.17
C GLU A 160 17.64 8.11 -9.98
N LYS A 161 18.25 9.03 -9.23
CA LYS A 161 17.57 9.79 -8.19
C LYS A 161 16.85 10.99 -8.80
N LEU A 162 15.54 11.04 -8.69
CA LEU A 162 14.78 12.22 -9.05
C LEU A 162 15.05 13.34 -8.03
N SER A 163 14.98 14.59 -8.51
CA SER A 163 15.18 15.78 -7.67
C SER A 163 14.02 16.07 -6.71
N TYR A 164 13.05 15.18 -6.62
CA TYR A 164 11.89 15.28 -5.73
C TYR A 164 11.38 13.89 -5.33
N GLY A 165 10.96 13.72 -4.10
CA GLY A 165 10.22 12.55 -3.65
C GLY A 165 8.72 12.70 -3.86
N LEU A 166 8.21 13.94 -3.75
CA LEU A 166 6.79 14.26 -3.92
C LEU A 166 6.63 15.67 -4.46
N LYS A 167 5.74 15.85 -5.44
CA LYS A 167 5.32 17.15 -5.98
C LYS A 167 3.80 17.17 -6.16
N TRP A 168 3.23 18.35 -6.08
CA TRP A 168 1.81 18.57 -6.29
C TRP A 168 1.51 19.93 -6.91
N LYS A 169 0.34 20.08 -7.49
CA LYS A 169 -0.10 21.31 -8.14
C LYS A 169 -1.62 21.42 -8.06
N ILE A 170 -2.12 22.63 -7.80
CA ILE A 170 -3.54 23.00 -7.94
C ILE A 170 -3.70 23.97 -9.14
N PHE A 171 -4.94 24.25 -9.52
CA PHE A 171 -5.21 25.06 -10.71
C PHE A 171 -4.62 26.47 -10.64
N GLU A 172 -4.63 27.11 -9.46
CA GLU A 172 -4.10 28.47 -9.28
C GLU A 172 -2.57 28.52 -9.34
N ASP A 173 -1.91 27.40 -9.25
CA ASP A 173 -0.44 27.36 -9.26
C ASP A 173 0.12 27.55 -10.67
N GLU A 174 1.08 28.44 -10.85
CA GLU A 174 1.86 28.52 -12.09
C GLU A 174 2.80 27.33 -12.24
N LYS A 175 3.39 26.85 -11.15
CA LYS A 175 4.44 25.82 -11.12
C LYS A 175 4.09 24.70 -10.14
N TRP A 176 4.70 23.53 -10.36
CA TRP A 176 4.67 22.43 -9.40
C TRP A 176 5.34 22.82 -8.08
N ARG A 177 4.68 22.55 -6.98
CA ARG A 177 5.23 22.61 -5.63
C ARG A 177 5.94 21.29 -5.33
N LYS A 178 7.15 21.35 -4.79
CA LYS A 178 7.85 20.18 -4.26
C LYS A 178 7.56 20.12 -2.76
N ALA A 179 7.22 18.94 -2.25
CA ALA A 179 7.12 18.75 -0.82
C ALA A 179 8.52 18.56 -0.22
N GLU A 180 8.79 19.26 0.86
CA GLU A 180 10.00 19.08 1.65
C GLU A 180 9.83 17.87 2.59
N VAL A 181 9.78 16.68 2.01
CA VAL A 181 9.66 15.43 2.76
C VAL A 181 10.91 14.59 2.55
N VAL A 182 11.34 13.94 3.61
CA VAL A 182 12.50 13.04 3.55
C VAL A 182 12.06 11.78 2.81
N THR A 183 12.69 11.52 1.67
CA THR A 183 12.51 10.25 0.95
C THR A 183 13.29 9.16 1.69
N PRO A 184 12.69 7.98 1.98
CA PRO A 184 13.41 6.89 2.59
C PRO A 184 14.61 6.45 1.74
N GLU A 185 15.80 6.47 2.30
CA GLU A 185 17.02 6.05 1.60
C GLU A 185 17.08 4.53 1.41
N ASN A 186 16.46 3.79 2.34
CA ASN A 186 16.43 2.33 2.32
C ASN A 186 15.32 1.78 3.22
N HIS A 187 15.13 0.47 3.20
CA HIS A 187 14.10 -0.20 4.01
C HIS A 187 14.30 0.03 5.53
N ALA A 188 15.54 0.05 6.01
CA ALA A 188 15.85 0.29 7.41
C ALA A 188 15.34 1.65 7.89
N PHE A 189 15.32 2.68 7.02
CA PHE A 189 14.77 4.00 7.35
C PHE A 189 13.26 3.90 7.69
N ARG A 190 12.48 3.17 6.91
CA ARG A 190 11.04 2.96 7.18
C ARG A 190 10.80 2.19 8.47
N ILE A 191 11.59 1.14 8.73
CA ILE A 191 11.51 0.37 9.98
C ILE A 191 11.86 1.28 11.17
N LYS A 192 12.91 2.10 11.04
CA LYS A 192 13.30 3.06 12.09
C LYS A 192 12.18 4.08 12.38
N ALA A 193 11.43 4.50 11.38
CA ALA A 193 10.30 5.41 11.55
C ALA A 193 9.14 4.83 12.38
N LEU A 194 9.08 3.51 12.55
CA LEU A 194 8.10 2.84 13.42
C LEU A 194 8.49 2.96 14.92
N ALA A 195 9.77 3.15 15.24
CA ALA A 195 10.25 3.09 16.62
C ALA A 195 9.54 4.07 17.59
N PRO A 196 9.29 5.35 17.23
CA PRO A 196 8.52 6.25 18.08
C PRO A 196 7.10 5.71 18.35
N LYS A 197 6.43 5.18 17.31
CA LYS A 197 5.06 4.65 17.43
C LYS A 197 4.99 3.39 18.31
N ILE A 198 6.00 2.54 18.22
CA ILE A 198 6.13 1.37 19.11
C ILE A 198 6.33 1.82 20.56
N LEU A 199 7.16 2.83 20.81
CA LEU A 199 7.38 3.36 22.14
C LEU A 199 6.11 4.01 22.72
N GLU A 200 5.41 4.83 21.94
CA GLU A 200 4.13 5.44 22.31
C GLU A 200 3.09 4.36 22.68
N PHE A 201 3.00 3.29 21.88
CA PHE A 201 2.13 2.16 22.17
C PHE A 201 2.54 1.45 23.47
N ALA A 202 3.81 1.14 23.65
CA ALA A 202 4.32 0.43 24.82
C ALA A 202 4.11 1.23 26.12
N THR A 203 4.20 2.56 26.05
CA THR A 203 3.98 3.48 27.20
C THR A 203 2.52 3.87 27.41
N GLY A 204 1.60 3.45 26.55
CA GLY A 204 0.19 3.84 26.62
C GLY A 204 -0.12 5.24 26.07
N ALA A 205 0.85 5.92 25.48
CA ALA A 205 0.66 7.25 24.89
C ALA A 205 -0.05 7.21 23.52
N TYR A 206 -0.17 6.04 22.89
CA TYR A 206 -0.88 5.82 21.64
C TYR A 206 -1.85 4.66 21.78
N GLU A 207 -3.13 4.91 21.46
CA GLU A 207 -4.15 3.88 21.32
C GLU A 207 -4.28 3.50 19.85
N PRO A 208 -3.94 2.26 19.47
CA PRO A 208 -4.04 1.82 18.09
C PRO A 208 -5.50 1.61 17.66
N PRO A 209 -5.77 1.60 16.35
CA PRO A 209 -7.05 1.13 15.82
C PRO A 209 -7.42 -0.26 16.34
N SER A 210 -8.71 -0.59 16.29
CA SER A 210 -9.17 -1.92 16.70
C SER A 210 -8.55 -3.03 15.85
N ALA A 211 -8.50 -4.24 16.40
CA ALA A 211 -8.04 -5.42 15.66
C ALA A 211 -8.87 -5.65 14.37
N ASP A 212 -10.16 -5.33 14.40
CA ASP A 212 -11.05 -5.52 13.25
C ASP A 212 -10.70 -4.54 12.12
N GLU A 213 -10.30 -3.31 12.42
CA GLU A 213 -9.83 -2.36 11.42
C GLU A 213 -8.58 -2.83 10.69
N TYR A 214 -7.66 -3.50 11.39
CA TYR A 214 -6.50 -4.12 10.76
C TYR A 214 -6.87 -5.34 9.91
N LEU A 215 -7.83 -6.14 10.36
CA LEU A 215 -8.33 -7.30 9.62
C LEU A 215 -9.00 -6.92 8.31
N ASP A 216 -9.60 -5.75 8.21
CA ASP A 216 -10.22 -5.28 6.98
C ASP A 216 -9.20 -5.10 5.83
N SER A 217 -7.98 -4.64 6.11
CA SER A 217 -6.92 -4.55 5.09
C SER A 217 -6.51 -5.94 4.61
N LEU A 218 -6.37 -6.90 5.52
CA LEU A 218 -6.11 -8.30 5.17
C LEU A 218 -7.26 -8.91 4.38
N LYS A 219 -8.50 -8.68 4.81
CA LYS A 219 -9.69 -9.16 4.12
C LYS A 219 -9.74 -8.65 2.68
N MET A 220 -9.44 -7.37 2.47
CA MET A 220 -9.38 -6.78 1.13
C MET A 220 -8.33 -7.44 0.24
N THR A 221 -7.14 -7.72 0.81
CA THR A 221 -6.08 -8.45 0.12
C THR A 221 -6.54 -9.84 -0.32
N LEU A 222 -7.22 -10.58 0.55
CA LEU A 222 -7.74 -11.91 0.24
C LEU A 222 -8.89 -11.89 -0.77
N LEU A 223 -9.77 -10.88 -0.72
CA LEU A 223 -10.85 -10.70 -1.71
C LEU A 223 -10.31 -10.38 -3.11
N CYS A 224 -9.12 -9.82 -3.24
CA CYS A 224 -8.46 -9.69 -4.54
C CYS A 224 -8.14 -11.06 -5.16
N TYR A 225 -7.65 -12.02 -4.36
CA TYR A 225 -7.47 -13.39 -4.84
C TYR A 225 -8.79 -14.03 -5.29
N GLU A 226 -9.86 -13.84 -4.50
CA GLU A 226 -11.17 -14.36 -4.85
C GLU A 226 -11.68 -13.76 -6.17
N SER A 227 -11.53 -12.44 -6.33
CA SER A 227 -11.87 -11.74 -7.58
C SER A 227 -11.10 -12.31 -8.77
N SER A 228 -9.78 -12.49 -8.61
CA SER A 228 -8.91 -13.02 -9.65
C SER A 228 -9.29 -14.46 -10.04
N LEU A 229 -9.52 -15.33 -9.06
CA LEU A 229 -9.93 -16.72 -9.28
C LEU A 229 -11.29 -16.84 -9.98
N GLN A 230 -12.25 -16.01 -9.56
CA GLN A 230 -13.61 -16.04 -10.12
C GLN A 230 -13.75 -15.20 -11.39
N LYS A 231 -12.71 -14.43 -11.77
CA LYS A 231 -12.72 -13.48 -12.90
C LYS A 231 -13.93 -12.54 -12.88
N LYS A 232 -14.29 -12.07 -11.67
CA LYS A 232 -15.43 -11.18 -11.46
C LYS A 232 -15.20 -10.11 -10.40
N GLN A 233 -16.00 -9.04 -10.52
CA GLN A 233 -16.06 -7.99 -9.51
C GLN A 233 -16.63 -8.53 -8.18
N ILE A 234 -16.02 -8.12 -7.08
CA ILE A 234 -16.47 -8.37 -5.71
C ILE A 234 -17.15 -7.10 -5.16
N VAL A 235 -18.30 -7.25 -4.52
CA VAL A 235 -18.99 -6.20 -3.79
C VAL A 235 -18.69 -6.38 -2.29
N LEU A 236 -17.98 -5.43 -1.67
CA LEU A 236 -17.44 -5.65 -0.32
C LEU A 236 -18.50 -5.83 0.77
N ARG A 237 -19.66 -5.14 0.65
CA ARG A 237 -20.76 -5.31 1.61
C ARG A 237 -21.27 -6.76 1.73
N ASP A 238 -21.14 -7.57 0.68
CA ASP A 238 -21.59 -8.96 0.67
C ASP A 238 -20.69 -9.86 1.51
N TYR A 239 -19.55 -9.33 1.99
CA TYR A 239 -18.56 -9.98 2.83
C TYR A 239 -18.38 -9.29 4.20
N ALA A 240 -19.31 -8.43 4.58
CA ALA A 240 -19.26 -7.64 5.82
C ALA A 240 -19.77 -8.41 7.06
N ASN A 241 -19.26 -9.66 7.29
CA ASN A 241 -19.56 -10.47 8.49
C ASN A 241 -18.30 -10.84 9.25
#